data_461265ff0e846d13a00a0004e41785a9
#
_entry.id   461265ff0e846d13a00a0004e41785a9
#
_cell.length_a   1.000
_cell.length_b   1.000
_cell.length_c   1.000
_cell.angle_alpha   90.00
_cell.angle_beta   90.00
_cell.angle_gamma   90.00
#
_symmetry.space_group_name_H-M   'P 1'
#
loop_
_entity.id
_entity.type
_entity.pdbx_description
1 polymer ?
#
loop_
_entity_poly.entity_id
_entity_poly.type
_entity_poly.pdbx_seq_one_letter_code
_entity_poly.pdbx_strand_id
1 'polypeptide(L)'
;MGRYGAEGGIRTHAPFRTNGFQDRLVMTTSIPLPKSLDYISTVKNYCQEFLKLIQWVKFMYIAIDLKSFYASVECVERGLDPLTTNLVVADESRTEKTICLAVSPSLKSYGISGRARLFEVVERVNEINLNRLYNSPNKQLTGESYNDLEVKNNPELKLGYIVAPPRMSKYVDVSSEIHQIYLKYVSQDDIFVYSIDEVFIDVTPYLKMYNISAHDFAMKIISDILESTGITATAGIGTNMYLCKVAMDVMAKHIEPDENGVRIAELDENSYRKQLWSYRPITDFWRVGNGYAKKLESLGIYTMGDIAKYSLSKTGENTLYKMFGVNAELLIDHAWGWEPCTMQDVKNYEPESNSISSGQVLQHPYEADKAKLIVKEMAEQLALDLVDKCLVTNQVVLTLSYEANSEYKGATKIDHYGRKVPKHAHGTTNLRSLTSSSKIITEALSKLFDEIVDKSLFIRRINLVAANVQRADSIFEPVDLFTDYESLKKENSIQKATIGVKNKFGKNALIKGMDLMDGATAMERNQQIGGHKE
;
A
#
# COMPACT_ATOMS: atom_id res chain seq x y z
N MET A 1 -11.71 -19.77 5.56
CA MET A 1 -10.28 -19.37 5.51
C MET A 1 -10.11 -18.47 4.29
N GLY A 2 -10.21 -17.16 4.48
CA GLY A 2 -10.12 -16.18 3.41
C GLY A 2 -8.66 -15.94 3.04
N ARG A 3 -8.34 -16.10 1.77
CA ARG A 3 -7.02 -15.77 1.23
C ARG A 3 -6.90 -14.26 1.12
N TYR A 4 -6.00 -13.67 1.87
CA TYR A 4 -5.58 -12.29 1.68
C TYR A 4 -4.54 -12.26 0.55
N GLY A 5 -4.95 -11.79 -0.63
CA GLY A 5 -4.03 -11.40 -1.68
C GLY A 5 -3.54 -9.98 -1.39
N ALA A 6 -2.31 -9.84 -0.92
CA ALA A 6 -1.64 -8.54 -0.84
C ALA A 6 -1.15 -8.15 -2.23
N GLU A 7 -2.00 -7.56 -3.05
CA GLU A 7 -1.54 -6.89 -4.26
C GLU A 7 -2.30 -5.59 -4.50
N GLY A 8 -1.53 -4.57 -4.64
CA GLY A 8 -1.94 -3.26 -5.10
C GLY A 8 -2.36 -2.36 -3.95
N GLY A 9 -1.55 -1.32 -3.69
CA GLY A 9 -2.00 -0.21 -2.88
C GLY A 9 -3.40 0.17 -3.33
N ILE A 10 -4.37 -0.02 -2.48
CA ILE A 10 -5.74 0.38 -2.69
C ILE A 10 -5.70 1.88 -2.98
N ARG A 11 -5.76 2.24 -4.26
CA ARG A 11 -6.19 3.58 -4.64
C ARG A 11 -7.67 3.63 -4.31
N THR A 12 -7.99 3.88 -3.06
CA THR A 12 -9.34 4.23 -2.64
C THR A 12 -9.69 5.56 -3.28
N HIS A 13 -10.21 5.52 -4.48
CA HIS A 13 -11.05 6.58 -5.02
C HIS A 13 -12.46 6.24 -4.59
N ALA A 14 -12.80 6.50 -3.34
CA ALA A 14 -14.17 6.54 -2.91
C ALA A 14 -14.68 7.96 -3.06
N PRO A 15 -15.78 8.19 -3.73
CA PRO A 15 -16.58 9.37 -3.48
C PRO A 15 -17.41 9.09 -2.23
N PHE A 16 -16.81 9.19 -1.05
CA PHE A 16 -17.60 9.42 0.14
C PHE A 16 -18.22 10.82 0.00
N ARG A 17 -19.50 10.90 -0.32
CA ARG A 17 -20.30 12.07 0.00
C ARG A 17 -20.50 12.09 1.51
N THR A 18 -19.47 12.46 2.24
CA THR A 18 -19.65 12.98 3.59
C THR A 18 -19.95 14.44 3.42
N ASN A 19 -21.16 14.83 3.78
CA ASN A 19 -21.50 16.24 3.92
C ASN A 19 -20.44 16.88 4.81
N GLY A 20 -19.68 17.82 4.27
CA GLY A 20 -18.63 18.52 4.98
C GLY A 20 -19.17 19.24 6.23
N PHE A 21 -18.29 19.69 7.09
CA PHE A 21 -18.60 20.39 8.34
C PHE A 21 -19.67 21.50 8.20
N GLN A 22 -19.80 22.12 7.01
CA GLN A 22 -20.82 23.13 6.73
C GLN A 22 -22.22 22.54 6.57
N ASP A 23 -22.41 21.35 6.01
CA ASP A 23 -23.75 20.76 5.86
C ASP A 23 -24.33 20.28 7.19
N ARG A 24 -23.52 19.89 8.15
CA ARG A 24 -23.99 19.56 9.50
C ARG A 24 -24.48 20.80 10.30
N LEU A 25 -23.93 21.98 10.02
CA LEU A 25 -24.42 23.23 10.61
C LEU A 25 -25.70 23.74 9.93
N VAL A 26 -25.91 23.44 8.64
CA VAL A 26 -27.09 23.90 7.88
C VAL A 26 -28.32 23.05 8.15
N MET A 27 -28.20 21.78 8.53
CA MET A 27 -29.36 20.94 8.89
C MET A 27 -30.09 21.38 10.16
N THR A 28 -29.51 22.25 10.99
CA THR A 28 -30.15 22.75 12.18
C THR A 28 -30.97 24.03 11.95
N THR A 29 -30.96 24.62 10.74
CA THR A 29 -31.59 25.91 10.45
C THR A 29 -32.87 25.84 9.62
N SER A 30 -33.33 24.67 9.18
CA SER A 30 -34.53 24.55 8.32
C SER A 30 -35.80 24.08 9.03
N ILE A 31 -35.84 24.06 10.36
CA ILE A 31 -37.09 23.85 11.12
C ILE A 31 -37.75 25.20 11.35
N PRO A 32 -39.01 25.42 10.90
CA PRO A 32 -39.71 26.66 11.21
C PRO A 32 -39.88 26.83 12.72
N LEU A 33 -39.28 27.86 13.32
CA LEU A 33 -39.34 28.13 14.74
C LEU A 33 -40.72 28.67 15.13
N PRO A 34 -41.41 28.10 16.15
CA PRO A 34 -42.57 28.70 16.75
C PRO A 34 -42.19 29.97 17.53
N LYS A 35 -43.05 31.00 17.44
CA LYS A 35 -42.82 32.33 17.98
C LYS A 35 -43.08 32.47 19.51
N SER A 36 -42.63 31.54 20.35
CA SER A 36 -42.73 31.71 21.81
C SER A 36 -41.36 31.55 22.49
N LEU A 37 -41.00 32.49 23.34
CA LEU A 37 -39.73 32.56 24.08
C LEU A 37 -39.50 31.32 24.99
N ASP A 38 -40.57 30.71 25.49
CA ASP A 38 -40.46 29.49 26.35
C ASP A 38 -40.04 28.25 25.60
N TYR A 39 -40.36 28.16 24.32
CA TYR A 39 -39.94 27.05 23.47
C TYR A 39 -38.46 27.14 23.11
N ILE A 40 -37.93 28.36 22.96
CA ILE A 40 -36.52 28.58 22.65
C ILE A 40 -35.61 28.19 23.83
N SER A 41 -36.04 28.43 25.06
CA SER A 41 -35.29 27.99 26.25
C SER A 41 -35.32 26.49 26.44
N THR A 42 -36.46 25.85 26.14
CA THR A 42 -36.62 24.38 26.22
C THR A 42 -35.81 23.69 25.13
N VAL A 43 -35.85 24.17 23.88
CA VAL A 43 -35.02 23.64 22.77
C VAL A 43 -33.51 23.86 23.02
N LYS A 44 -33.14 25.02 23.60
CA LYS A 44 -31.76 25.30 23.98
C LYS A 44 -31.27 24.37 25.10
N ASN A 45 -32.11 24.06 26.08
CA ASN A 45 -31.82 23.10 27.13
C ASN A 45 -31.78 21.66 26.56
N TYR A 46 -32.71 21.27 25.69
CA TYR A 46 -32.68 19.99 25.01
C TYR A 46 -31.46 19.84 24.07
N CYS A 47 -31.11 20.90 23.34
CA CYS A 47 -29.86 20.91 22.56
C CYS A 47 -28.61 20.87 23.44
N GLN A 48 -28.61 21.57 24.60
CA GLN A 48 -27.50 21.48 25.55
C GLN A 48 -27.43 20.13 26.28
N GLU A 49 -28.59 19.53 26.62
CA GLU A 49 -28.61 18.17 27.17
C GLU A 49 -28.33 17.12 26.11
N PHE A 50 -28.80 17.28 24.88
CA PHE A 50 -28.45 16.42 23.75
C PHE A 50 -26.97 16.60 23.36
N LEU A 51 -26.43 17.80 23.41
CA LEU A 51 -24.99 18.06 23.31
C LEU A 51 -24.20 17.57 24.53
N LYS A 52 -24.82 17.46 25.72
CA LYS A 52 -24.21 16.78 26.88
C LYS A 52 -24.38 15.26 26.83
N LEU A 53 -25.42 14.71 26.18
CA LEU A 53 -25.61 13.29 25.94
C LEU A 53 -24.81 12.79 24.73
N ILE A 54 -24.57 13.64 23.75
CA ILE A 54 -23.45 13.53 22.80
C ILE A 54 -22.17 14.05 23.50
N GLN A 55 -22.06 13.82 24.77
CA GLN A 55 -20.81 13.96 25.50
C GLN A 55 -19.93 12.82 25.01
N TRP A 56 -19.46 13.05 23.76
CA TRP A 56 -18.18 12.63 23.20
C TRP A 56 -17.76 11.27 23.74
N VAL A 57 -18.27 10.21 23.16
CA VAL A 57 -17.45 9.01 23.07
C VAL A 57 -16.20 9.48 22.31
N LYS A 58 -15.18 9.83 23.06
CA LYS A 58 -13.90 10.23 22.48
C LYS A 58 -13.36 8.97 21.82
N PHE A 59 -13.59 8.84 20.53
CA PHE A 59 -13.02 7.74 19.76
C PHE A 59 -11.50 7.74 19.98
N MET A 60 -10.96 6.57 20.10
CA MET A 60 -9.53 6.38 20.27
C MET A 60 -9.07 5.23 19.37
N TYR A 61 -8.17 5.56 18.46
CA TYR A 61 -7.59 4.61 17.51
C TYR A 61 -6.10 4.44 17.80
N ILE A 62 -5.61 3.23 17.58
CA ILE A 62 -4.19 2.91 17.60
C ILE A 62 -3.81 2.42 16.22
N ALA A 63 -2.76 2.99 15.62
CA ALA A 63 -2.06 2.43 14.46
C ALA A 63 -0.79 1.75 14.96
N ILE A 64 -0.51 0.53 14.51
CA ILE A 64 0.70 -0.23 14.85
C ILE A 64 1.40 -0.63 13.56
N ASP A 65 2.71 -0.34 13.46
CA ASP A 65 3.60 -0.69 12.35
C ASP A 65 4.76 -1.55 12.87
N LEU A 66 4.94 -2.74 12.30
CA LEU A 66 6.00 -3.67 12.66
C LEU A 66 7.34 -3.19 12.09
N LYS A 67 8.30 -2.95 12.95
CA LYS A 67 9.54 -2.27 12.60
C LYS A 67 10.39 -3.03 11.59
N SER A 68 10.52 -2.48 10.36
CA SER A 68 11.29 -3.11 9.25
C SER A 68 10.91 -4.59 9.02
N PHE A 69 9.64 -4.90 9.03
CA PHE A 69 9.05 -6.21 9.23
C PHE A 69 9.81 -7.37 8.55
N TYR A 70 9.98 -7.34 7.23
CA TYR A 70 10.67 -8.44 6.53
C TYR A 70 12.12 -8.62 6.99
N ALA A 71 12.84 -7.53 7.25
CA ALA A 71 14.21 -7.60 7.75
C ALA A 71 14.24 -8.15 9.17
N SER A 72 13.27 -7.79 10.01
CA SER A 72 13.15 -8.30 11.37
C SER A 72 12.84 -9.79 11.38
N VAL A 73 11.90 -10.26 10.54
CA VAL A 73 11.64 -11.71 10.36
C VAL A 73 12.92 -12.45 9.96
N GLU A 74 13.68 -11.92 8.99
CA GLU A 74 14.93 -12.55 8.55
C GLU A 74 16.02 -12.58 9.61
N CYS A 75 16.09 -11.56 10.48
CA CYS A 75 17.01 -11.55 11.63
C CYS A 75 16.61 -12.62 12.66
N VAL A 76 15.35 -12.62 13.09
CA VAL A 76 14.84 -13.57 14.10
C VAL A 76 15.05 -15.03 13.65
N GLU A 77 14.73 -15.33 12.41
CA GLU A 77 14.91 -16.67 11.83
C GLU A 77 16.36 -17.16 11.80
N ARG A 78 17.32 -16.23 11.88
CA ARG A 78 18.76 -16.52 11.95
C ARG A 78 19.30 -16.45 13.39
N GLY A 79 18.44 -16.23 14.38
CA GLY A 79 18.87 -16.03 15.77
C GLY A 79 19.64 -14.72 15.99
N LEU A 80 19.37 -13.70 15.15
CA LEU A 80 20.02 -12.39 15.21
C LEU A 80 19.05 -11.34 15.74
N ASP A 81 19.58 -10.32 16.40
CA ASP A 81 18.79 -9.20 16.90
C ASP A 81 18.40 -8.25 15.74
N PRO A 82 17.09 -8.00 15.50
CA PRO A 82 16.62 -7.11 14.44
C PRO A 82 17.07 -5.66 14.57
N LEU A 83 17.35 -5.19 15.79
CA LEU A 83 17.70 -3.79 16.04
C LEU A 83 19.17 -3.48 15.75
N THR A 84 20.04 -4.46 15.93
CA THR A 84 21.49 -4.28 15.82
C THR A 84 22.12 -4.98 14.61
N THR A 85 21.37 -5.81 13.91
CA THR A 85 21.87 -6.52 12.72
C THR A 85 21.70 -5.69 11.46
N ASN A 86 22.78 -5.51 10.71
CA ASN A 86 22.76 -4.90 9.38
C ASN A 86 22.30 -5.93 8.35
N LEU A 87 21.07 -5.77 7.84
CA LEU A 87 20.45 -6.70 6.92
C LEU A 87 19.54 -5.98 5.92
N VAL A 88 19.58 -6.43 4.66
CA VAL A 88 18.60 -6.06 3.63
C VAL A 88 17.92 -7.32 3.11
N VAL A 89 16.63 -7.19 2.75
CA VAL A 89 15.89 -8.25 2.05
C VAL A 89 15.84 -7.89 0.58
N ALA A 90 16.58 -8.64 -0.25
CA ALA A 90 16.67 -8.41 -1.68
C ALA A 90 16.94 -9.71 -2.46
N ASP A 91 16.43 -9.78 -3.68
CA ASP A 91 16.67 -10.90 -4.59
C ASP A 91 17.88 -10.61 -5.50
N GLU A 92 19.07 -11.03 -5.06
CA GLU A 92 20.33 -10.89 -5.83
C GLU A 92 20.32 -11.65 -7.15
N SER A 93 19.49 -12.70 -7.28
CA SER A 93 19.42 -13.47 -8.53
C SER A 93 18.84 -12.68 -9.70
N ARG A 94 18.21 -11.53 -9.44
CA ARG A 94 17.65 -10.69 -10.50
C ARG A 94 18.70 -9.76 -11.11
N THR A 95 18.98 -8.68 -10.44
CA THR A 95 20.01 -7.68 -10.84
C THR A 95 20.27 -6.76 -9.66
N GLU A 96 21.41 -6.08 -9.63
CA GLU A 96 21.71 -5.02 -8.66
C GLU A 96 20.70 -3.86 -8.63
N LYS A 97 19.87 -3.74 -9.69
CA LYS A 97 18.77 -2.75 -9.74
C LYS A 97 17.51 -3.22 -9.01
N THR A 98 17.53 -4.42 -8.40
CA THR A 98 16.40 -4.89 -7.60
C THR A 98 16.13 -3.95 -6.43
N ILE A 99 14.84 -3.80 -6.09
CA ILE A 99 14.45 -3.01 -4.92
C ILE A 99 14.56 -3.90 -3.69
N CYS A 100 15.22 -3.40 -2.64
CA CYS A 100 15.17 -4.03 -1.33
C CYS A 100 13.75 -3.94 -0.78
N LEU A 101 13.19 -5.07 -0.39
CA LEU A 101 11.86 -5.13 0.22
C LEU A 101 11.85 -4.54 1.63
N ALA A 102 12.95 -4.72 2.34
CA ALA A 102 13.17 -4.12 3.65
C ALA A 102 14.68 -3.87 3.89
N VAL A 103 14.94 -2.91 4.74
CA VAL A 103 16.27 -2.57 5.28
C VAL A 103 16.15 -2.53 6.80
N SER A 104 17.08 -3.15 7.51
CA SER A 104 17.08 -3.17 8.98
C SER A 104 17.20 -1.78 9.59
N PRO A 105 16.73 -1.59 10.84
CA PRO A 105 16.83 -0.30 11.53
C PRO A 105 18.27 0.21 11.64
N SER A 106 19.23 -0.67 11.91
CA SER A 106 20.65 -0.34 11.97
C SER A 106 21.19 0.23 10.67
N LEU A 107 20.92 -0.42 9.53
CA LEU A 107 21.33 0.10 8.22
C LEU A 107 20.63 1.41 7.83
N LYS A 108 19.35 1.58 8.22
CA LYS A 108 18.65 2.87 8.02
C LYS A 108 19.34 4.02 8.74
N SER A 109 19.97 3.78 9.91
CA SER A 109 20.72 4.79 10.66
C SER A 109 21.94 5.33 9.91
N TYR A 110 22.45 4.58 8.94
CA TYR A 110 23.51 5.00 8.02
C TYR A 110 23.02 5.79 6.79
N GLY A 111 21.73 6.14 6.77
CA GLY A 111 21.12 6.93 5.68
C GLY A 111 20.67 6.09 4.48
N ILE A 112 20.57 4.76 4.62
CA ILE A 112 20.05 3.88 3.58
C ILE A 112 18.52 3.89 3.65
N SER A 113 17.86 4.18 2.51
CA SER A 113 16.40 4.21 2.43
C SER A 113 15.80 2.83 2.69
N GLY A 114 14.62 2.78 3.33
CA GLY A 114 13.89 1.54 3.60
C GLY A 114 13.49 0.74 2.34
N ARG A 115 13.47 1.40 1.16
CA ARG A 115 13.22 0.81 -0.16
C ARG A 115 14.29 1.17 -1.18
N ALA A 116 15.54 1.21 -0.73
CA ALA A 116 16.69 1.44 -1.60
C ALA A 116 16.79 0.33 -2.68
N ARG A 117 17.39 0.63 -3.81
CA ARG A 117 17.85 -0.40 -4.72
C ARG A 117 19.14 -1.02 -4.20
N LEU A 118 19.40 -2.27 -4.52
CA LEU A 118 20.54 -2.98 -3.99
C LEU A 118 21.87 -2.27 -4.32
N PHE A 119 22.02 -1.73 -5.54
CA PHE A 119 23.22 -0.95 -5.90
C PHE A 119 23.38 0.32 -5.03
N GLU A 120 22.30 0.99 -4.63
CA GLU A 120 22.35 2.17 -3.75
C GLU A 120 22.83 1.78 -2.34
N VAL A 121 22.47 0.57 -1.87
CA VAL A 121 23.00 0.01 -0.62
C VAL A 121 24.50 -0.23 -0.74
N VAL A 122 24.94 -0.89 -1.82
CA VAL A 122 26.37 -1.16 -2.10
C VAL A 122 27.17 0.13 -2.13
N GLU A 123 26.73 1.13 -2.91
CA GLU A 123 27.41 2.41 -3.02
C GLU A 123 27.51 3.11 -1.65
N ARG A 124 26.39 3.16 -0.90
CA ARG A 124 26.39 3.82 0.42
C ARG A 124 27.29 3.12 1.43
N VAL A 125 27.27 1.78 1.49
CA VAL A 125 28.17 1.00 2.37
C VAL A 125 29.63 1.24 1.99
N ASN A 126 29.95 1.29 0.71
CA ASN A 126 31.31 1.58 0.24
C ASN A 126 31.76 3.00 0.67
N GLU A 127 30.92 4.02 0.54
CA GLU A 127 31.22 5.38 1.03
C GLU A 127 31.49 5.39 2.54
N ILE A 128 30.67 4.70 3.31
CA ILE A 128 30.84 4.59 4.76
C ILE A 128 32.17 3.91 5.08
N ASN A 129 32.50 2.82 4.40
CA ASN A 129 33.73 2.06 4.62
C ASN A 129 34.97 2.86 4.20
N LEU A 130 34.91 3.66 3.15
CA LEU A 130 35.98 4.59 2.79
C LEU A 130 36.18 5.64 3.89
N ASN A 131 35.11 6.20 4.44
CA ASN A 131 35.19 7.15 5.55
C ASN A 131 35.76 6.49 6.82
N ARG A 132 35.35 5.25 7.12
CA ARG A 132 35.91 4.48 8.24
C ARG A 132 37.40 4.20 8.05
N LEU A 133 37.81 3.77 6.87
CA LEU A 133 39.22 3.56 6.53
C LEU A 133 40.05 4.85 6.76
N TYR A 134 39.52 5.98 6.29
CA TYR A 134 40.20 7.28 6.44
C TYR A 134 40.33 7.70 7.90
N ASN A 135 39.33 7.37 8.73
CA ASN A 135 39.29 7.76 10.15
C ASN A 135 39.87 6.68 11.10
N SER A 136 40.19 5.47 10.59
CA SER A 136 40.78 4.42 11.43
C SER A 136 42.18 4.79 11.89
N PRO A 137 42.60 4.36 13.12
CA PRO A 137 43.89 4.75 13.67
C PRO A 137 45.09 4.43 12.78
N ASN A 138 45.06 3.26 12.14
CA ASN A 138 46.17 2.75 11.32
C ASN A 138 45.93 2.94 9.80
N LYS A 139 44.87 3.63 9.37
CA LYS A 139 44.43 3.73 7.97
C LYS A 139 44.21 2.35 7.33
N GLN A 140 43.80 1.38 8.15
CA GLN A 140 43.51 0.01 7.76
C GLN A 140 42.22 -0.46 8.40
N LEU A 141 41.48 -1.31 7.68
CA LEU A 141 40.34 -2.03 8.21
C LEU A 141 40.72 -3.50 8.32
N THR A 142 40.64 -4.05 9.53
CA THR A 142 41.18 -5.37 9.91
C THR A 142 40.16 -6.50 9.84
N GLY A 143 38.88 -6.17 9.71
CA GLY A 143 37.79 -7.13 9.64
C GLY A 143 36.50 -6.51 9.14
N GLU A 144 35.42 -7.28 9.22
CA GLU A 144 34.06 -6.88 8.83
C GLU A 144 33.05 -7.45 9.82
N SER A 145 32.02 -6.67 10.16
CA SER A 145 30.91 -7.17 10.95
C SER A 145 29.58 -6.63 10.45
N TYR A 146 28.56 -7.48 10.45
CA TYR A 146 27.16 -7.10 10.25
C TYR A 146 26.45 -6.71 11.55
N ASN A 147 27.11 -6.80 12.71
CA ASN A 147 26.60 -6.32 13.98
C ASN A 147 26.95 -4.84 14.16
N ASP A 148 25.94 -3.99 14.18
CA ASP A 148 26.09 -2.52 14.27
C ASP A 148 26.81 -2.07 15.55
N LEU A 149 26.59 -2.76 16.67
CA LEU A 149 27.28 -2.44 17.93
C LEU A 149 28.78 -2.74 17.84
N GLU A 150 29.15 -3.86 17.22
CA GLU A 150 30.57 -4.17 16.98
C GLU A 150 31.23 -3.15 16.07
N VAL A 151 30.52 -2.79 14.97
CA VAL A 151 31.02 -1.79 14.02
C VAL A 151 31.20 -0.42 14.69
N LYS A 152 30.27 0.00 15.55
CA LYS A 152 30.35 1.28 16.27
C LYS A 152 31.47 1.29 17.34
N ASN A 153 31.64 0.17 18.00
CA ASN A 153 32.65 0.04 19.08
C ASN A 153 34.08 -0.18 18.57
N ASN A 154 34.24 -0.68 17.34
CA ASN A 154 35.56 -0.90 16.75
C ASN A 154 35.73 -0.14 15.42
N PRO A 155 36.51 0.97 15.42
CA PRO A 155 36.71 1.80 14.22
C PRO A 155 37.49 1.09 13.09
N GLU A 156 38.16 -0.02 13.36
CA GLU A 156 38.91 -0.80 12.38
C GLU A 156 38.09 -1.87 11.68
N LEU A 157 36.80 -2.05 12.04
CA LEU A 157 35.90 -2.97 11.35
C LEU A 157 35.23 -2.26 10.14
N LYS A 158 35.08 -2.98 9.06
CA LYS A 158 34.18 -2.60 7.95
C LYS A 158 32.73 -2.76 8.38
N LEU A 159 31.87 -1.86 7.92
CA LEU A 159 30.45 -2.08 7.94
C LEU A 159 30.11 -3.17 6.92
N GLY A 160 29.76 -4.33 7.44
CA GLY A 160 29.19 -5.44 6.66
C GLY A 160 27.67 -5.46 6.79
N TYR A 161 27.04 -6.24 5.93
CA TYR A 161 25.58 -6.47 6.00
C TYR A 161 25.22 -7.80 5.35
N ILE A 162 24.08 -8.36 5.73
CA ILE A 162 23.51 -9.58 5.20
C ILE A 162 22.51 -9.23 4.09
N VAL A 163 22.59 -9.89 2.94
CA VAL A 163 21.52 -9.87 1.93
C VAL A 163 20.71 -11.15 2.07
N ALA A 164 19.47 -11.01 2.53
CA ALA A 164 18.54 -12.12 2.69
C ALA A 164 17.61 -12.21 1.46
N PRO A 165 17.46 -13.38 0.83
CA PRO A 165 16.47 -13.56 -0.23
C PRO A 165 15.06 -13.43 0.35
N PRO A 166 14.09 -12.87 -0.42
CA PRO A 166 12.70 -12.78 0.01
C PRO A 166 12.08 -14.17 0.24
N ARG A 167 11.29 -14.31 1.30
CA ARG A 167 10.48 -15.49 1.63
C ARG A 167 9.05 -15.05 1.95
N MET A 168 8.28 -14.73 0.92
CA MET A 168 6.99 -14.05 1.08
C MET A 168 5.96 -14.87 1.86
N SER A 169 5.91 -16.20 1.68
CA SER A 169 5.01 -17.07 2.47
C SER A 169 5.35 -16.99 3.96
N LYS A 170 6.65 -17.01 4.32
CA LYS A 170 7.06 -16.88 5.73
C LYS A 170 6.61 -15.56 6.33
N TYR A 171 6.70 -14.46 5.57
CA TYR A 171 6.23 -13.15 6.05
C TYR A 171 4.73 -13.12 6.26
N VAL A 172 3.95 -13.77 5.38
CA VAL A 172 2.50 -13.91 5.54
C VAL A 172 2.17 -14.74 6.78
N ASP A 173 2.91 -15.83 7.03
CA ASP A 173 2.69 -16.70 8.20
C ASP A 173 2.96 -15.92 9.49
N VAL A 174 4.10 -15.23 9.61
CA VAL A 174 4.43 -14.41 10.80
C VAL A 174 3.43 -13.26 10.98
N SER A 175 3.02 -12.58 9.90
CA SER A 175 1.97 -11.55 9.97
C SER A 175 0.65 -12.12 10.48
N SER A 176 0.29 -13.33 10.03
CA SER A 176 -0.93 -14.03 10.49
C SER A 176 -0.83 -14.44 11.97
N GLU A 177 0.33 -14.85 12.43
CA GLU A 177 0.61 -15.14 13.85
C GLU A 177 0.45 -13.87 14.70
N ILE A 178 1.03 -12.76 14.27
CA ILE A 178 0.89 -11.46 14.95
C ILE A 178 -0.58 -11.01 14.95
N HIS A 179 -1.32 -11.26 13.86
CA HIS A 179 -2.76 -10.96 13.82
C HIS A 179 -3.54 -11.72 14.90
N GLN A 180 -3.19 -12.98 15.19
CA GLN A 180 -3.79 -13.73 16.30
C GLN A 180 -3.47 -13.11 17.67
N ILE A 181 -2.33 -12.42 17.82
CA ILE A 181 -2.01 -11.69 19.05
C ILE A 181 -2.97 -10.50 19.22
N TYR A 182 -3.25 -9.71 18.16
CA TYR A 182 -4.23 -8.64 18.25
C TYR A 182 -5.60 -9.14 18.71
N LEU A 183 -6.04 -10.31 18.21
CA LEU A 183 -7.33 -10.92 18.56
C LEU A 183 -7.45 -11.39 20.02
N LYS A 184 -6.35 -11.48 20.76
CA LYS A 184 -6.40 -11.71 22.23
C LYS A 184 -6.94 -10.49 22.98
N TYR A 185 -6.83 -9.30 22.40
CA TYR A 185 -7.12 -8.02 23.05
C TYR A 185 -8.39 -7.36 22.55
N VAL A 186 -8.68 -7.51 21.26
CA VAL A 186 -9.77 -6.80 20.58
C VAL A 186 -10.51 -7.72 19.60
N SER A 187 -11.76 -7.38 19.29
CA SER A 187 -12.56 -8.08 18.29
C SER A 187 -11.99 -7.86 16.88
N GLN A 188 -12.19 -8.86 16.01
CA GLN A 188 -11.92 -8.74 14.57
C GLN A 188 -12.65 -7.53 13.94
N ASP A 189 -13.82 -7.16 14.50
CA ASP A 189 -14.62 -6.04 13.99
C ASP A 189 -13.97 -4.68 14.25
N ASP A 190 -13.10 -4.59 15.22
CA ASP A 190 -12.40 -3.37 15.60
C ASP A 190 -10.96 -3.28 15.05
N ILE A 191 -10.58 -4.25 14.19
CA ILE A 191 -9.28 -4.28 13.50
C ILE A 191 -9.45 -4.02 12.01
N PHE A 192 -8.64 -3.13 11.45
CA PHE A 192 -8.44 -2.96 10.03
C PHE A 192 -6.97 -3.24 9.66
N VAL A 193 -6.74 -4.36 8.97
CA VAL A 193 -5.41 -4.71 8.43
C VAL A 193 -5.13 -3.82 7.22
N TYR A 194 -4.28 -2.82 7.40
CA TYR A 194 -3.92 -1.87 6.36
C TYR A 194 -2.87 -2.43 5.40
N SER A 195 -1.90 -3.17 5.93
CA SER A 195 -0.87 -3.89 5.17
C SER A 195 -0.45 -5.16 5.91
N ILE A 196 0.56 -5.87 5.39
CA ILE A 196 1.12 -7.07 6.03
C ILE A 196 1.82 -6.76 7.36
N ASP A 197 2.22 -5.52 7.59
CA ASP A 197 2.98 -5.03 8.73
C ASP A 197 2.30 -3.90 9.50
N GLU A 198 1.10 -3.47 9.06
CA GLU A 198 0.41 -2.34 9.65
C GLU A 198 -1.08 -2.61 9.87
N VAL A 199 -1.57 -2.22 11.06
CA VAL A 199 -2.98 -2.32 11.44
C VAL A 199 -3.48 -1.04 12.08
N PHE A 200 -4.80 -0.79 11.94
CA PHE A 200 -5.54 0.16 12.75
C PHE A 200 -6.48 -0.60 13.68
N ILE A 201 -6.60 -0.14 14.91
CA ILE A 201 -7.45 -0.73 15.94
C ILE A 201 -8.31 0.36 16.56
N ASP A 202 -9.63 0.18 16.58
CA ASP A 202 -10.52 0.98 17.41
C ASP A 202 -10.48 0.44 18.84
N VAL A 203 -9.82 1.18 19.73
CA VAL A 203 -9.66 0.78 21.13
C VAL A 203 -10.68 1.43 22.05
N THR A 204 -11.56 2.24 21.53
CA THR A 204 -12.58 3.01 22.29
C THR A 204 -13.33 2.16 23.31
N PRO A 205 -13.92 0.98 22.96
CA PRO A 205 -14.67 0.18 23.91
C PRO A 205 -13.77 -0.50 24.96
N TYR A 206 -12.52 -0.77 24.62
CA TYR A 206 -11.62 -1.60 25.42
C TYR A 206 -10.94 -0.81 26.55
N LEU A 207 -10.60 0.47 26.35
CA LEU A 207 -9.91 1.29 27.34
C LEU A 207 -10.71 1.38 28.63
N LYS A 208 -12.04 1.57 28.54
CA LYS A 208 -12.92 1.59 29.70
C LYS A 208 -13.09 0.19 30.31
N MET A 209 -13.19 -0.84 29.48
CA MET A 209 -13.37 -2.23 29.93
C MET A 209 -12.15 -2.72 30.71
N TYR A 210 -10.96 -2.44 30.21
CA TYR A 210 -9.70 -2.85 30.88
C TYR A 210 -9.21 -1.83 31.91
N ASN A 211 -9.86 -0.67 32.04
CA ASN A 211 -9.42 0.44 32.89
C ASN A 211 -7.94 0.80 32.70
N ILE A 212 -7.54 1.01 31.46
CA ILE A 212 -6.15 1.23 31.02
C ILE A 212 -6.08 2.43 30.07
N SER A 213 -4.93 3.10 30.01
CA SER A 213 -4.70 4.16 29.02
C SER A 213 -4.48 3.57 27.62
N ALA A 214 -4.71 4.37 26.57
CA ALA A 214 -4.43 3.94 25.20
C ALA A 214 -2.93 3.64 25.00
N HIS A 215 -2.06 4.39 25.65
CA HIS A 215 -0.61 4.17 25.66
C HIS A 215 -0.26 2.81 26.26
N ASP A 216 -0.73 2.52 27.47
CA ASP A 216 -0.43 1.24 28.13
C ASP A 216 -1.05 0.06 27.40
N PHE A 217 -2.22 0.28 26.74
CA PHE A 217 -2.85 -0.75 25.91
C PHE A 217 -2.01 -1.05 24.67
N ALA A 218 -1.47 -0.03 24.00
CA ALA A 218 -0.54 -0.19 22.88
C ALA A 218 0.74 -0.90 23.33
N MET A 219 1.34 -0.48 24.43
CA MET A 219 2.53 -1.12 25.00
C MET A 219 2.29 -2.60 25.32
N LYS A 220 1.15 -2.95 25.92
CA LYS A 220 0.79 -4.33 26.23
C LYS A 220 0.73 -5.21 24.99
N ILE A 221 0.10 -4.72 23.92
CA ILE A 221 0.02 -5.44 22.64
C ILE A 221 1.43 -5.60 22.04
N ILE A 222 2.21 -4.54 21.99
CA ILE A 222 3.56 -4.55 21.41
C ILE A 222 4.50 -5.46 22.19
N SER A 223 4.39 -5.48 23.53
CA SER A 223 5.18 -6.39 24.36
C SER A 223 4.85 -7.86 24.09
N ASP A 224 3.56 -8.22 23.96
CA ASP A 224 3.17 -9.60 23.59
C ASP A 224 3.67 -9.99 22.19
N ILE A 225 3.66 -9.06 21.22
CA ILE A 225 4.26 -9.29 19.90
C ILE A 225 5.77 -9.54 20.02
N LEU A 226 6.47 -8.69 20.76
CA LEU A 226 7.92 -8.81 20.94
C LEU A 226 8.29 -10.12 21.65
N GLU A 227 7.60 -10.48 22.73
CA GLU A 227 7.82 -11.72 23.47
C GLU A 227 7.56 -12.97 22.63
N SER A 228 6.49 -12.92 21.82
CA SER A 228 6.09 -14.07 21.00
C SER A 228 6.92 -14.23 19.71
N THR A 229 7.36 -13.14 19.10
CA THR A 229 7.95 -13.15 17.74
C THR A 229 9.34 -12.55 17.65
N GLY A 230 9.85 -11.90 18.69
CA GLY A 230 11.11 -11.15 18.65
C GLY A 230 11.08 -9.89 17.80
N ILE A 231 9.89 -9.44 17.36
CA ILE A 231 9.71 -8.29 16.47
C ILE A 231 9.09 -7.14 17.27
N THR A 232 9.73 -5.98 17.23
CA THR A 232 9.20 -4.76 17.85
C THR A 232 8.34 -3.96 16.88
N ALA A 233 7.59 -2.99 17.43
CA ALA A 233 6.70 -2.14 16.65
C ALA A 233 6.77 -0.67 17.05
N THR A 234 6.22 0.19 16.20
CA THR A 234 5.96 1.60 16.49
C THR A 234 4.45 1.79 16.52
N ALA A 235 3.94 2.61 17.43
CA ALA A 235 2.51 2.91 17.46
C ALA A 235 2.23 4.42 17.43
N GLY A 236 1.07 4.74 16.89
CA GLY A 236 0.47 6.06 16.97
C GLY A 236 -0.93 5.97 17.55
N ILE A 237 -1.27 6.87 18.43
CA ILE A 237 -2.55 6.97 19.11
C ILE A 237 -3.22 8.27 18.65
N GLY A 238 -4.51 8.21 18.31
CA GLY A 238 -5.22 9.39 17.84
C GLY A 238 -6.72 9.32 18.06
N THR A 239 -7.37 10.49 18.08
CA THR A 239 -8.83 10.62 18.20
C THR A 239 -9.58 10.21 16.93
N ASN A 240 -8.85 9.98 15.84
CA ASN A 240 -9.35 9.43 14.57
C ASN A 240 -8.24 8.69 13.85
N MET A 241 -8.58 7.94 12.77
CA MET A 241 -7.60 7.12 12.04
C MET A 241 -6.51 7.93 11.35
N TYR A 242 -6.79 9.16 10.93
CA TYR A 242 -5.76 10.04 10.37
C TYR A 242 -4.73 10.44 11.42
N LEU A 243 -5.17 10.89 12.59
CA LEU A 243 -4.27 11.36 13.65
C LEU A 243 -3.43 10.23 14.24
N CYS A 244 -3.99 9.01 14.42
CA CYS A 244 -3.15 7.90 14.89
C CYS A 244 -2.09 7.51 13.86
N LYS A 245 -2.41 7.54 12.56
CA LYS A 245 -1.42 7.30 11.49
C LYS A 245 -0.34 8.36 11.45
N VAL A 246 -0.71 9.64 11.55
CA VAL A 246 0.26 10.75 11.57
C VAL A 246 1.12 10.73 12.85
N ALA A 247 0.53 10.38 14.00
CA ALA A 247 1.28 10.17 15.23
C ALA A 247 2.37 9.11 15.03
N MET A 248 2.03 7.98 14.41
CA MET A 248 2.96 6.88 14.14
C MET A 248 4.03 7.27 13.10
N ASP A 249 3.62 7.83 11.95
CA ASP A 249 4.52 8.07 10.81
C ASP A 249 5.42 9.30 10.98
N VAL A 250 4.94 10.32 11.68
CA VAL A 250 5.64 11.61 11.81
C VAL A 250 6.18 11.79 13.22
N MET A 251 5.32 11.76 14.24
CA MET A 251 5.73 12.08 15.61
C MET A 251 6.62 11.00 16.24
N ALA A 252 6.25 9.73 16.12
CA ALA A 252 6.98 8.64 16.76
C ALA A 252 8.42 8.49 16.24
N LYS A 253 8.72 8.96 15.02
CA LYS A 253 10.09 8.97 14.50
C LYS A 253 11.03 9.90 15.25
N HIS A 254 10.49 10.91 15.94
CA HIS A 254 11.26 11.90 16.71
C HIS A 254 11.28 11.61 18.22
N ILE A 255 10.60 10.54 18.64
CA ILE A 255 10.63 10.08 20.04
C ILE A 255 11.79 9.08 20.20
N GLU A 256 12.57 9.23 21.28
CA GLU A 256 13.59 8.23 21.61
C GLU A 256 12.90 6.88 21.88
N PRO A 257 13.45 5.78 21.36
CA PRO A 257 12.89 4.46 21.61
C PRO A 257 13.16 4.06 23.07
N ASP A 258 12.28 3.22 23.62
CA ASP A 258 12.58 2.52 24.85
C ASP A 258 13.69 1.46 24.65
N GLU A 259 14.03 0.73 25.72
CA GLU A 259 15.05 -0.34 25.70
C GLU A 259 14.76 -1.47 24.70
N ASN A 260 13.48 -1.66 24.34
CA ASN A 260 12.99 -2.65 23.36
C ASN A 260 12.80 -2.07 21.96
N GLY A 261 13.21 -0.82 21.75
CA GLY A 261 13.08 -0.13 20.47
C GLY A 261 11.68 0.35 20.14
N VAL A 262 10.74 0.32 21.11
CA VAL A 262 9.36 0.76 20.95
C VAL A 262 9.27 2.28 20.94
N ARG A 263 8.42 2.83 20.10
CA ARG A 263 8.11 4.25 20.04
C ARG A 263 6.60 4.42 19.95
N ILE A 264 6.03 5.22 20.84
CA ILE A 264 4.60 5.54 20.84
C ILE A 264 4.42 7.05 20.85
N ALA A 265 3.59 7.56 19.95
CA ALA A 265 3.20 8.97 19.90
C ALA A 265 1.69 9.12 19.98
N GLU A 266 1.22 10.23 20.53
CA GLU A 266 -0.21 10.53 20.66
C GLU A 266 -0.53 11.90 20.05
N LEU A 267 -1.64 11.98 19.32
CA LEU A 267 -2.18 13.21 18.74
C LEU A 267 -3.69 13.30 18.93
N ASP A 268 -4.12 14.48 19.33
CA ASP A 268 -5.47 14.99 19.13
C ASP A 268 -5.45 16.17 18.16
N GLU A 269 -6.60 16.69 17.77
CA GLU A 269 -6.73 17.79 16.82
C GLU A 269 -5.98 19.05 17.27
N ASN A 270 -5.91 19.30 18.58
CA ASN A 270 -5.24 20.48 19.14
C ASN A 270 -3.72 20.33 19.14
N SER A 271 -3.22 19.19 19.58
CA SER A 271 -1.78 18.88 19.58
C SER A 271 -1.25 18.78 18.16
N TYR A 272 -2.01 18.17 17.22
CA TYR A 272 -1.70 18.14 15.80
C TYR A 272 -1.48 19.54 15.23
N ARG A 273 -2.44 20.46 15.45
CA ARG A 273 -2.34 21.84 14.94
C ARG A 273 -1.16 22.59 15.55
N LYS A 274 -0.93 22.42 16.85
CA LYS A 274 0.18 23.08 17.55
C LYS A 274 1.55 22.60 17.10
N GLN A 275 1.70 21.29 16.87
CA GLN A 275 3.01 20.68 16.65
C GLN A 275 3.33 20.46 15.17
N LEU A 276 2.33 20.17 14.34
CA LEU A 276 2.56 19.69 12.98
C LEU A 276 2.07 20.62 11.87
N TRP A 277 1.32 21.70 12.16
CA TRP A 277 0.89 22.62 11.11
C TRP A 277 2.03 23.30 10.35
N SER A 278 3.19 23.47 10.96
CA SER A 278 4.39 24.02 10.32
C SER A 278 5.41 22.96 9.87
N TYR A 279 5.12 21.68 10.09
CA TYR A 279 6.03 20.58 9.77
C TYR A 279 6.28 20.45 8.26
N ARG A 280 7.50 20.10 7.91
CA ARG A 280 7.96 19.80 6.55
C ARG A 280 8.88 18.57 6.56
N PRO A 281 8.89 17.79 5.47
CA PRO A 281 8.15 17.97 4.22
C PRO A 281 6.67 17.56 4.34
N ILE A 282 5.79 18.17 3.55
CA ILE A 282 4.35 17.85 3.53
C ILE A 282 4.07 16.42 3.05
N THR A 283 5.00 15.81 2.33
CA THR A 283 4.91 14.43 1.82
C THR A 283 5.01 13.35 2.90
N ASP A 284 5.37 13.71 4.12
CA ASP A 284 5.38 12.78 5.25
C ASP A 284 3.97 12.53 5.81
N PHE A 285 3.03 13.40 5.47
CA PHE A 285 1.64 13.23 5.89
C PHE A 285 0.92 12.21 5.02
N TRP A 286 0.16 11.36 5.67
CA TRP A 286 -0.63 10.33 5.01
C TRP A 286 -1.48 10.91 3.87
N ARG A 287 -1.48 10.25 2.71
CA ARG A 287 -2.17 10.62 1.46
C ARG A 287 -1.63 11.85 0.73
N VAL A 288 -0.56 12.48 1.20
CA VAL A 288 0.09 13.58 0.48
C VAL A 288 1.36 13.07 -0.23
N GLY A 289 1.22 12.66 -1.47
CA GLY A 289 2.35 12.22 -2.29
C GLY A 289 3.01 13.39 -3.06
N ASN A 290 4.14 13.11 -3.73
CA ASN A 290 4.91 14.10 -4.52
C ASN A 290 4.06 14.85 -5.56
N GLY A 291 3.04 14.20 -6.16
CA GLY A 291 2.14 14.85 -7.11
C GLY A 291 1.25 15.92 -6.47
N TYR A 292 0.80 15.69 -5.24
CA TYR A 292 0.05 16.67 -4.45
C TYR A 292 0.97 17.80 -4.01
N ALA A 293 2.14 17.47 -3.44
CA ALA A 293 3.12 18.46 -3.01
C ALA A 293 3.48 19.46 -4.12
N LYS A 294 3.83 18.97 -5.31
CA LYS A 294 4.13 19.84 -6.47
C LYS A 294 2.99 20.77 -6.88
N LYS A 295 1.76 20.29 -6.82
CA LYS A 295 0.58 21.11 -7.11
C LYS A 295 0.37 22.17 -6.02
N LEU A 296 0.51 21.80 -4.75
CA LEU A 296 0.42 22.73 -3.62
C LEU A 296 1.53 23.80 -3.64
N GLU A 297 2.75 23.39 -3.94
CA GLU A 297 3.90 24.30 -4.12
C GLU A 297 3.64 25.38 -5.18
N SER A 298 2.92 25.04 -6.27
CA SER A 298 2.55 26.02 -7.30
C SER A 298 1.60 27.12 -6.79
N LEU A 299 0.96 26.90 -5.64
CA LEU A 299 0.13 27.89 -4.92
C LEU A 299 0.87 28.55 -3.74
N GLY A 300 2.15 28.24 -3.52
CA GLY A 300 2.91 28.70 -2.35
C GLY A 300 2.54 27.98 -1.05
N ILE A 301 1.91 26.81 -1.13
CA ILE A 301 1.47 25.99 0.00
C ILE A 301 2.51 24.88 0.25
N TYR A 302 3.08 24.83 1.45
CA TYR A 302 4.18 23.92 1.80
C TYR A 302 3.90 23.07 3.03
N THR A 303 2.84 23.40 3.80
CA THR A 303 2.52 22.75 5.07
C THR A 303 1.02 22.46 5.18
N MET A 304 0.65 21.55 6.09
CA MET A 304 -0.77 21.28 6.38
C MET A 304 -1.47 22.52 6.94
N GLY A 305 -0.78 23.31 7.76
CA GLY A 305 -1.32 24.58 8.25
C GLY A 305 -1.57 25.61 7.14
N ASP A 306 -0.77 25.62 6.06
CA ASP A 306 -1.03 26.48 4.91
C ASP A 306 -2.30 26.05 4.17
N ILE A 307 -2.52 24.72 3.98
CA ILE A 307 -3.76 24.20 3.39
C ILE A 307 -4.97 24.64 4.22
N ALA A 308 -4.92 24.42 5.55
CA ALA A 308 -6.01 24.77 6.45
C ALA A 308 -6.34 26.27 6.38
N LYS A 309 -5.34 27.14 6.41
CA LYS A 309 -5.53 28.59 6.28
C LYS A 309 -6.05 28.98 4.90
N TYR A 310 -5.52 28.39 3.82
CA TYR A 310 -5.94 28.68 2.47
C TYR A 310 -7.40 28.31 2.21
N SER A 311 -7.87 27.20 2.79
CA SER A 311 -9.26 26.72 2.69
C SER A 311 -10.29 27.60 3.37
N LEU A 312 -9.89 28.52 4.27
CA LEU A 312 -10.82 29.45 4.95
C LEU A 312 -11.46 30.46 4.00
N SER A 313 -10.83 30.78 2.89
CA SER A 313 -11.40 31.66 1.88
C SER A 313 -12.15 30.85 0.82
N LYS A 314 -13.33 31.32 0.39
CA LYS A 314 -14.10 30.67 -0.68
C LYS A 314 -13.30 30.51 -1.99
N THR A 315 -12.43 31.46 -2.28
CA THR A 315 -11.54 31.39 -3.46
C THR A 315 -10.49 30.29 -3.30
N GLY A 316 -9.91 30.17 -2.11
CA GLY A 316 -8.92 29.14 -1.79
C GLY A 316 -9.52 27.74 -1.83
N GLU A 317 -10.66 27.56 -1.16
CA GLU A 317 -11.42 26.32 -1.17
C GLU A 317 -11.75 25.88 -2.60
N ASN A 318 -12.37 26.75 -3.40
CA ASN A 318 -12.70 26.48 -4.80
C ASN A 318 -11.47 26.12 -5.65
N THR A 319 -10.31 26.74 -5.37
CA THR A 319 -9.05 26.44 -6.06
C THR A 319 -8.57 25.03 -5.74
N LEU A 320 -8.65 24.62 -4.47
CA LEU A 320 -8.31 23.26 -4.04
C LEU A 320 -9.23 22.23 -4.70
N TYR A 321 -10.56 22.46 -4.71
CA TYR A 321 -11.51 21.57 -5.39
C TYR A 321 -11.27 21.50 -6.90
N LYS A 322 -10.94 22.63 -7.55
CA LYS A 322 -10.59 22.64 -8.99
C LYS A 322 -9.33 21.83 -9.28
N MET A 323 -8.37 21.82 -8.36
CA MET A 323 -7.06 21.19 -8.53
C MET A 323 -7.07 19.69 -8.19
N PHE A 324 -7.83 19.29 -7.17
CA PHE A 324 -7.81 17.94 -6.59
C PHE A 324 -9.14 17.19 -6.74
N GLY A 325 -10.20 17.86 -7.26
CA GLY A 325 -11.54 17.28 -7.35
C GLY A 325 -12.10 16.95 -5.97
N VAL A 326 -12.85 15.88 -5.86
CA VAL A 326 -13.44 15.40 -4.58
C VAL A 326 -12.40 15.10 -3.49
N ASN A 327 -11.16 14.80 -3.88
CA ASN A 327 -10.08 14.58 -2.91
C ASN A 327 -9.64 15.85 -2.17
N ALA A 328 -10.08 17.04 -2.61
CA ALA A 328 -9.83 18.29 -1.90
C ALA A 328 -10.49 18.30 -0.52
N GLU A 329 -11.69 17.72 -0.39
CA GLU A 329 -12.41 17.63 0.88
C GLU A 329 -11.57 16.87 1.92
N LEU A 330 -11.13 15.66 1.58
CA LEU A 330 -10.28 14.87 2.45
C LEU A 330 -8.95 15.58 2.79
N LEU A 331 -8.35 16.27 1.80
CA LEU A 331 -7.10 17.01 2.00
C LEU A 331 -7.30 18.18 2.98
N ILE A 332 -8.42 18.90 2.89
CA ILE A 332 -8.78 20.00 3.79
C ILE A 332 -9.08 19.45 5.19
N ASP A 333 -9.88 18.39 5.30
CA ASP A 333 -10.22 17.76 6.57
C ASP A 333 -8.96 17.30 7.30
N HIS A 334 -8.08 16.60 6.61
CA HIS A 334 -6.78 16.17 7.15
C HIS A 334 -5.89 17.36 7.56
N ALA A 335 -5.94 18.47 6.83
CA ALA A 335 -5.20 19.66 7.21
C ALA A 335 -5.70 20.28 8.53
N TRP A 336 -6.99 20.11 8.85
CA TRP A 336 -7.57 20.47 10.13
C TRP A 336 -7.39 19.41 11.23
N GLY A 337 -6.90 18.22 10.89
CA GLY A 337 -6.77 17.07 11.79
C GLY A 337 -8.07 16.29 11.95
N TRP A 338 -8.98 16.42 11.00
CA TRP A 338 -10.28 15.77 10.99
C TRP A 338 -10.28 14.56 10.05
N GLU A 339 -10.92 13.47 10.48
CA GLU A 339 -11.19 12.28 9.66
C GLU A 339 -12.54 11.71 10.10
N PRO A 340 -13.57 11.83 9.27
CA PRO A 340 -14.90 11.33 9.60
C PRO A 340 -15.04 9.81 9.44
N CYS A 341 -14.12 9.17 8.71
CA CYS A 341 -14.19 7.74 8.42
C CYS A 341 -13.96 6.92 9.68
N THR A 342 -14.91 6.04 9.98
CA THR A 342 -14.86 5.12 11.11
C THR A 342 -14.43 3.72 10.65
N MET A 343 -14.12 2.83 11.60
CA MET A 343 -13.85 1.42 11.31
C MET A 343 -14.99 0.75 10.56
N GLN A 344 -16.23 1.08 10.94
CA GLN A 344 -17.42 0.54 10.28
C GLN A 344 -17.54 1.01 8.81
N ASP A 345 -17.20 2.26 8.53
CA ASP A 345 -17.22 2.80 7.15
C ASP A 345 -16.19 2.10 6.27
N VAL A 346 -14.99 1.84 6.80
CA VAL A 346 -13.94 1.09 6.08
C VAL A 346 -14.42 -0.32 5.73
N LYS A 347 -15.08 -1.01 6.68
CA LYS A 347 -15.55 -2.39 6.48
C LYS A 347 -16.74 -2.49 5.53
N ASN A 348 -17.62 -1.49 5.55
CA ASN A 348 -18.82 -1.46 4.70
C ASN A 348 -18.54 -0.85 3.33
N TYR A 349 -17.31 -0.39 3.06
CA TYR A 349 -17.00 0.25 1.80
C TYR A 349 -17.02 -0.75 0.62
N GLU A 350 -17.90 -0.48 -0.33
CA GLU A 350 -17.94 -1.15 -1.61
C GLU A 350 -17.56 -0.16 -2.73
N PRO A 351 -16.49 -0.43 -3.50
CA PRO A 351 -16.07 0.48 -4.56
C PRO A 351 -17.12 0.53 -5.70
N GLU A 352 -17.45 1.72 -6.18
CA GLU A 352 -18.39 1.93 -7.30
C GLU A 352 -17.86 1.36 -8.63
N SER A 353 -16.56 1.37 -8.82
CA SER A 353 -15.92 0.80 -10.00
C SER A 353 -14.82 -0.16 -9.59
N ASN A 354 -14.90 -1.37 -10.10
CA ASN A 354 -13.93 -2.40 -9.82
C ASN A 354 -13.04 -2.66 -11.02
N SER A 355 -11.75 -2.85 -10.77
CA SER A 355 -10.83 -3.38 -11.76
C SER A 355 -9.89 -4.39 -11.11
N ILE A 356 -9.49 -5.40 -11.86
CA ILE A 356 -8.43 -6.33 -11.48
C ILE A 356 -7.25 -6.08 -12.40
N SER A 357 -6.08 -5.86 -11.83
CA SER A 357 -4.86 -5.63 -12.59
C SER A 357 -3.79 -6.66 -12.27
N SER A 358 -3.03 -7.04 -13.28
CA SER A 358 -1.83 -7.87 -13.14
C SER A 358 -0.67 -7.20 -13.88
N GLY A 359 0.48 -7.07 -13.22
CA GLY A 359 1.65 -6.42 -13.79
C GLY A 359 2.92 -7.25 -13.57
N GLN A 360 3.79 -7.28 -14.58
CA GLN A 360 5.07 -7.97 -14.51
C GLN A 360 6.20 -7.08 -15.04
N VAL A 361 7.28 -6.98 -14.27
CA VAL A 361 8.56 -6.47 -14.75
C VAL A 361 9.38 -7.66 -15.20
N LEU A 362 9.74 -7.68 -16.48
CA LEU A 362 10.50 -8.77 -17.06
C LEU A 362 11.96 -8.73 -16.56
N GLN A 363 12.57 -9.89 -16.31
CA GLN A 363 13.96 -9.98 -15.83
C GLN A 363 14.94 -9.41 -16.87
N HIS A 364 14.68 -9.72 -18.13
CA HIS A 364 15.40 -9.20 -19.30
C HIS A 364 14.46 -8.43 -20.21
N PRO A 365 14.93 -7.47 -21.01
CA PRO A 365 14.12 -6.85 -22.06
C PRO A 365 13.75 -7.90 -23.12
N TYR A 366 12.48 -7.96 -23.51
CA TYR A 366 11.96 -8.92 -24.46
C TYR A 366 11.58 -8.25 -25.79
N GLU A 367 11.86 -8.96 -26.88
CA GLU A 367 11.33 -8.63 -28.20
C GLU A 367 9.79 -8.83 -28.23
N ALA A 368 9.13 -8.20 -29.22
CA ALA A 368 7.67 -8.18 -29.29
C ALA A 368 7.05 -9.58 -29.27
N ASP A 369 7.61 -10.56 -29.99
CA ASP A 369 7.03 -11.90 -30.10
C ASP A 369 7.08 -12.66 -28.75
N LYS A 370 8.20 -12.58 -28.04
CA LYS A 370 8.32 -13.15 -26.70
C LYS A 370 7.44 -12.43 -25.69
N ALA A 371 7.37 -11.10 -25.75
CA ALA A 371 6.49 -10.31 -24.89
C ALA A 371 5.01 -10.62 -25.13
N LYS A 372 4.61 -10.92 -26.38
CA LYS A 372 3.24 -11.34 -26.71
C LYS A 372 2.87 -12.67 -26.06
N LEU A 373 3.84 -13.61 -25.95
CA LEU A 373 3.63 -14.85 -25.19
C LEU A 373 3.29 -14.56 -23.74
N ILE A 374 4.06 -13.65 -23.09
CA ILE A 374 3.80 -13.26 -21.71
C ILE A 374 2.42 -12.60 -21.55
N VAL A 375 2.00 -11.76 -22.51
CA VAL A 375 0.65 -11.18 -22.50
C VAL A 375 -0.42 -12.27 -22.49
N LYS A 376 -0.25 -13.34 -23.28
CA LYS A 376 -1.19 -14.48 -23.29
C LYS A 376 -1.21 -15.24 -21.97
N GLU A 377 -0.05 -15.54 -21.39
CA GLU A 377 0.06 -16.17 -20.08
C GLU A 377 -0.64 -15.33 -18.97
N MET A 378 -0.39 -14.02 -18.99
CA MET A 378 -1.00 -13.11 -18.03
C MET A 378 -2.50 -12.96 -18.24
N ALA A 379 -2.98 -12.97 -19.49
CA ALA A 379 -4.40 -12.92 -19.83
C ALA A 379 -5.16 -14.17 -19.33
N GLU A 380 -4.55 -15.34 -19.49
CA GLU A 380 -5.08 -16.59 -18.94
C GLU A 380 -5.22 -16.54 -17.42
N GLN A 381 -4.18 -16.10 -16.73
CA GLN A 381 -4.23 -16.00 -15.28
C GLN A 381 -5.27 -14.96 -14.85
N LEU A 382 -5.37 -13.81 -15.53
CA LEU A 382 -6.38 -12.79 -15.26
C LEU A 382 -7.81 -13.36 -15.41
N ALA A 383 -8.04 -14.18 -16.42
CA ALA A 383 -9.34 -14.85 -16.62
C ALA A 383 -9.64 -15.87 -15.51
N LEU A 384 -8.65 -16.65 -15.07
CA LEU A 384 -8.80 -17.55 -13.92
C LEU A 384 -9.09 -16.78 -12.63
N ASP A 385 -8.43 -15.64 -12.39
CA ASP A 385 -8.66 -14.79 -11.22
C ASP A 385 -10.09 -14.21 -11.22
N LEU A 386 -10.62 -13.85 -12.40
CA LEU A 386 -12.01 -13.42 -12.55
C LEU A 386 -12.98 -14.56 -12.16
N VAL A 387 -12.76 -15.78 -12.66
CA VAL A 387 -13.61 -16.95 -12.35
C VAL A 387 -13.54 -17.31 -10.86
N ASP A 388 -12.34 -17.32 -10.26
CA ASP A 388 -12.14 -17.64 -8.84
C ASP A 388 -12.89 -16.68 -7.92
N LYS A 389 -12.96 -15.39 -8.33
CA LYS A 389 -13.68 -14.34 -7.60
C LYS A 389 -15.15 -14.18 -8.00
N CYS A 390 -15.68 -15.04 -8.86
CA CYS A 390 -17.03 -14.92 -9.42
C CYS A 390 -17.29 -13.55 -10.10
N LEU A 391 -16.33 -13.07 -10.89
CA LEU A 391 -16.34 -11.77 -11.55
C LEU A 391 -16.31 -11.92 -13.07
N VAL A 392 -16.81 -10.90 -13.77
CA VAL A 392 -16.76 -10.75 -15.22
C VAL A 392 -16.39 -9.32 -15.60
N THR A 393 -15.87 -9.14 -16.81
CA THR A 393 -15.49 -7.83 -17.37
C THR A 393 -15.97 -7.68 -18.80
N ASN A 394 -16.24 -6.44 -19.22
CA ASN A 394 -16.49 -6.10 -20.63
C ASN A 394 -15.40 -5.21 -21.24
N GLN A 395 -14.31 -4.94 -20.51
CA GLN A 395 -13.25 -4.07 -21.00
C GLN A 395 -11.88 -4.53 -20.48
N VAL A 396 -10.90 -4.60 -21.35
CA VAL A 396 -9.52 -4.91 -20.99
C VAL A 396 -8.56 -3.83 -21.46
N VAL A 397 -7.52 -3.60 -20.67
CA VAL A 397 -6.50 -2.57 -20.89
C VAL A 397 -5.13 -3.24 -20.91
N LEU A 398 -4.28 -2.82 -21.85
CA LEU A 398 -2.89 -3.25 -21.95
C LEU A 398 -1.97 -2.03 -21.90
N THR A 399 -0.93 -2.12 -21.09
CA THR A 399 0.15 -1.13 -21.05
C THR A 399 1.50 -1.82 -21.16
N LEU A 400 2.32 -1.39 -22.13
CA LEU A 400 3.67 -1.88 -22.36
C LEU A 400 4.68 -0.77 -22.07
N SER A 401 5.66 -1.04 -21.21
CA SER A 401 6.77 -0.10 -20.96
C SER A 401 8.05 -0.69 -21.55
N TYR A 402 8.79 0.16 -22.22
CA TYR A 402 9.99 -0.21 -22.95
C TYR A 402 11.26 -0.01 -22.14
N GLU A 403 12.33 -0.70 -22.50
CA GLU A 403 13.67 -0.47 -21.99
C GLU A 403 14.17 0.93 -22.41
N ALA A 404 15.07 1.51 -21.61
CA ALA A 404 15.68 2.79 -21.94
C ALA A 404 16.48 2.68 -23.25
N ASN A 405 16.20 3.56 -24.18
CA ASN A 405 16.89 3.62 -25.48
C ASN A 405 17.19 5.10 -25.79
N SER A 406 18.47 5.46 -25.70
CA SER A 406 18.95 6.83 -25.96
C SER A 406 18.87 7.22 -27.44
N GLU A 407 18.89 6.25 -28.35
CA GLU A 407 18.85 6.47 -29.80
C GLU A 407 17.42 6.56 -30.35
N TYR A 408 16.41 6.24 -29.51
CA TYR A 408 15.03 6.26 -29.96
C TYR A 408 14.56 7.67 -30.31
N LYS A 409 14.10 7.85 -31.56
CA LYS A 409 13.68 9.14 -32.12
C LYS A 409 12.18 9.44 -31.92
N GLY A 410 11.41 8.49 -31.43
CA GLY A 410 9.97 8.65 -31.19
C GLY A 410 9.65 9.41 -29.90
N ALA A 411 8.39 9.32 -29.46
CA ALA A 411 7.90 9.96 -28.25
C ALA A 411 8.60 9.42 -26.99
N THR A 412 9.19 10.29 -26.18
CA THR A 412 9.93 9.94 -24.97
C THR A 412 9.40 10.67 -23.74
N LYS A 413 9.76 10.18 -22.56
CA LYS A 413 9.53 10.82 -21.26
C LYS A 413 10.82 10.74 -20.43
N ILE A 414 10.93 11.58 -19.41
CA ILE A 414 12.00 11.50 -18.42
C ILE A 414 11.55 10.57 -17.31
N ASP A 415 12.38 9.58 -16.95
CA ASP A 415 12.12 8.68 -15.83
C ASP A 415 12.54 9.31 -14.48
N HIS A 416 12.34 8.58 -13.38
CA HIS A 416 12.71 9.04 -12.04
C HIS A 416 14.21 9.36 -11.88
N TYR A 417 15.05 8.70 -12.66
CA TYR A 417 16.52 8.89 -12.64
C TYR A 417 17.01 9.96 -13.64
N GLY A 418 16.09 10.73 -14.24
CA GLY A 418 16.43 11.74 -15.23
C GLY A 418 16.76 11.18 -16.62
N ARG A 419 16.59 9.87 -16.87
CA ARG A 419 16.91 9.24 -18.14
C ARG A 419 15.77 9.42 -19.14
N LYS A 420 16.12 9.66 -20.40
CA LYS A 420 15.18 9.70 -21.50
C LYS A 420 14.77 8.26 -21.86
N VAL A 421 13.50 7.91 -21.68
CA VAL A 421 12.93 6.58 -21.97
C VAL A 421 11.79 6.70 -22.97
N PRO A 422 11.56 5.70 -23.85
CA PRO A 422 10.42 5.69 -24.75
C PRO A 422 9.10 5.81 -23.96
N LYS A 423 8.13 6.52 -24.52
CA LYS A 423 6.79 6.59 -23.94
C LYS A 423 6.15 5.20 -23.99
N HIS A 424 5.49 4.79 -22.90
CA HIS A 424 4.78 3.50 -22.86
C HIS A 424 3.67 3.44 -23.91
N ALA A 425 3.45 2.27 -24.50
CA ALA A 425 2.26 1.98 -25.30
C ALA A 425 1.10 1.65 -24.36
N HIS A 426 -0.08 2.17 -24.70
CA HIS A 426 -1.29 1.98 -23.90
C HIS A 426 -2.49 1.88 -24.81
N GLY A 427 -3.33 0.88 -24.58
CA GLY A 427 -4.56 0.69 -25.31
C GLY A 427 -5.65 0.08 -24.44
N THR A 428 -6.89 0.30 -24.86
CA THR A 428 -8.09 -0.24 -24.23
C THR A 428 -8.97 -0.84 -25.31
N THR A 429 -9.55 -2.01 -25.05
CA THR A 429 -10.53 -2.63 -25.96
C THR A 429 -11.74 -3.10 -25.18
N ASN A 430 -12.93 -2.89 -25.75
CA ASN A 430 -14.18 -3.38 -25.21
C ASN A 430 -14.46 -4.79 -25.74
N LEU A 431 -14.95 -5.64 -24.86
CA LEU A 431 -15.47 -6.96 -25.19
C LEU A 431 -16.95 -6.84 -25.55
N ARG A 432 -17.46 -7.76 -26.39
CA ARG A 432 -18.85 -7.69 -26.86
C ARG A 432 -19.88 -7.86 -25.74
N SER A 433 -19.53 -8.69 -24.73
CA SER A 433 -20.36 -8.98 -23.57
C SER A 433 -19.52 -9.07 -22.32
N LEU A 434 -20.14 -9.06 -21.15
CA LEU A 434 -19.50 -9.35 -19.89
C LEU A 434 -19.02 -10.81 -19.86
N THR A 435 -17.74 -11.04 -19.60
CA THR A 435 -17.16 -12.38 -19.70
C THR A 435 -15.98 -12.58 -18.76
N SER A 436 -15.72 -13.84 -18.38
CA SER A 436 -14.48 -14.33 -17.77
C SER A 436 -13.81 -15.41 -18.64
N SER A 437 -14.21 -15.52 -19.93
CA SER A 437 -13.63 -16.49 -20.84
C SER A 437 -12.16 -16.18 -21.13
N SER A 438 -11.28 -17.14 -20.81
CA SER A 438 -9.85 -17.08 -21.15
C SER A 438 -9.63 -16.85 -22.64
N LYS A 439 -10.42 -17.52 -23.49
CA LYS A 439 -10.29 -17.43 -24.94
C LYS A 439 -10.57 -16.00 -25.43
N ILE A 440 -11.70 -15.44 -25.04
CA ILE A 440 -12.12 -14.10 -25.47
C ILE A 440 -11.15 -13.03 -24.98
N ILE A 441 -10.75 -13.10 -23.71
CA ILE A 441 -9.83 -12.13 -23.08
C ILE A 441 -8.45 -12.21 -23.74
N THR A 442 -7.92 -13.42 -23.95
CA THR A 442 -6.59 -13.61 -24.54
C THR A 442 -6.57 -13.18 -26.01
N GLU A 443 -7.62 -13.47 -26.79
CA GLU A 443 -7.73 -13.01 -28.17
C GLU A 443 -7.78 -11.49 -28.26
N ALA A 444 -8.61 -10.85 -27.43
CA ALA A 444 -8.75 -9.40 -27.37
C ALA A 444 -7.42 -8.70 -27.00
N LEU A 445 -6.73 -9.19 -25.95
CA LEU A 445 -5.44 -8.64 -25.52
C LEU A 445 -4.33 -8.90 -26.54
N SER A 446 -4.34 -10.07 -27.22
CA SER A 446 -3.36 -10.38 -28.27
C SER A 446 -3.52 -9.46 -29.49
N LYS A 447 -4.77 -9.14 -29.88
CA LYS A 447 -5.05 -8.19 -30.95
C LYS A 447 -4.65 -6.78 -30.54
N LEU A 448 -5.02 -6.35 -29.35
CA LEU A 448 -4.66 -5.05 -28.80
C LEU A 448 -3.13 -4.87 -28.73
N PHE A 449 -2.40 -5.95 -28.35
CA PHE A 449 -0.94 -5.94 -28.36
C PHE A 449 -0.38 -5.61 -29.76
N ASP A 450 -0.88 -6.30 -30.79
CA ASP A 450 -0.41 -6.07 -32.17
C ASP A 450 -0.70 -4.64 -32.68
N GLU A 451 -1.78 -4.04 -32.18
CA GLU A 451 -2.18 -2.67 -32.54
C GLU A 451 -1.31 -1.60 -31.90
N ILE A 452 -0.84 -1.81 -30.65
CA ILE A 452 -0.18 -0.75 -29.87
C ILE A 452 1.34 -0.91 -29.75
N VAL A 453 1.88 -2.11 -29.98
CA VAL A 453 3.30 -2.40 -29.77
C VAL A 453 4.20 -1.68 -30.77
N ASP A 454 5.27 -1.06 -30.29
CA ASP A 454 6.39 -0.66 -31.14
C ASP A 454 7.40 -1.82 -31.19
N LYS A 455 7.41 -2.54 -32.32
CA LYS A 455 8.27 -3.71 -32.54
C LYS A 455 9.77 -3.39 -32.64
N SER A 456 10.12 -2.13 -32.76
CA SER A 456 11.53 -1.68 -32.77
C SER A 456 12.13 -1.55 -31.38
N LEU A 457 11.30 -1.69 -30.33
CA LEU A 457 11.68 -1.48 -28.94
C LEU A 457 11.59 -2.78 -28.12
N PHE A 458 12.51 -2.95 -27.20
CA PHE A 458 12.45 -4.02 -26.22
C PHE A 458 11.48 -3.69 -25.09
N ILE A 459 10.61 -4.63 -24.76
CA ILE A 459 9.59 -4.50 -23.71
C ILE A 459 10.20 -4.90 -22.37
N ARG A 460 10.01 -4.05 -21.35
CA ARG A 460 10.52 -4.23 -19.99
C ARG A 460 9.44 -4.51 -18.98
N ARG A 461 8.23 -3.99 -19.19
CA ARG A 461 7.10 -4.19 -18.29
C ARG A 461 5.81 -4.34 -19.07
N ILE A 462 4.98 -5.28 -18.61
CA ILE A 462 3.64 -5.55 -19.11
C ILE A 462 2.66 -5.34 -17.96
N ASN A 463 1.55 -4.66 -18.21
CA ASN A 463 0.46 -4.52 -17.26
C ASN A 463 -0.87 -4.72 -17.97
N LEU A 464 -1.68 -5.64 -17.43
CA LEU A 464 -3.04 -5.94 -17.88
C LEU A 464 -4.04 -5.47 -16.84
N VAL A 465 -5.18 -4.99 -17.30
CA VAL A 465 -6.30 -4.63 -16.41
C VAL A 465 -7.59 -5.15 -17.02
N ALA A 466 -8.37 -5.88 -16.24
CA ALA A 466 -9.81 -6.08 -16.45
C ALA A 466 -10.53 -4.91 -15.79
N ALA A 467 -11.15 -4.05 -16.57
CA ALA A 467 -11.90 -2.88 -16.10
C ALA A 467 -13.40 -3.17 -16.13
N ASN A 468 -14.20 -2.31 -15.49
CA ASN A 468 -15.65 -2.47 -15.38
C ASN A 468 -16.06 -3.86 -14.85
N VAL A 469 -15.33 -4.32 -13.85
CA VAL A 469 -15.56 -5.65 -13.27
C VAL A 469 -16.85 -5.65 -12.45
N GLN A 470 -17.67 -6.69 -12.65
CA GLN A 470 -18.96 -6.87 -11.98
C GLN A 470 -19.06 -8.32 -11.46
N ARG A 471 -19.91 -8.55 -10.46
CA ARG A 471 -20.21 -9.90 -9.99
C ARG A 471 -21.03 -10.67 -11.03
N ALA A 472 -20.59 -11.88 -11.35
CA ALA A 472 -21.24 -12.74 -12.33
C ALA A 472 -22.68 -13.15 -11.93
N ASP A 473 -22.95 -13.24 -10.62
CA ASP A 473 -24.25 -13.63 -10.06
C ASP A 473 -25.28 -12.48 -10.02
N SER A 474 -24.85 -11.23 -10.20
CA SER A 474 -25.71 -10.05 -10.19
C SER A 474 -26.18 -9.61 -11.57
N ILE A 475 -25.74 -10.30 -12.63
CA ILE A 475 -25.98 -9.87 -14.01
C ILE A 475 -27.09 -10.69 -14.64
N PHE A 476 -28.08 -9.97 -15.16
CA PHE A 476 -29.09 -10.52 -16.07
C PHE A 476 -28.68 -10.10 -17.49
N GLU A 477 -27.88 -10.94 -18.19
CA GLU A 477 -27.61 -10.71 -19.60
C GLU A 477 -28.72 -11.31 -20.46
N PRO A 478 -29.31 -10.54 -21.39
CA PRO A 478 -30.23 -11.11 -22.39
C PRO A 478 -29.43 -12.08 -23.27
N VAL A 479 -30.02 -13.27 -23.48
CA VAL A 479 -29.46 -14.28 -24.39
C VAL A 479 -29.47 -13.73 -25.82
N ASP A 480 -28.30 -13.58 -26.45
CA ASP A 480 -28.19 -13.23 -27.86
C ASP A 480 -28.05 -14.49 -28.73
N LEU A 481 -28.41 -14.36 -30.02
CA LEU A 481 -28.38 -15.46 -30.96
C LEU A 481 -26.99 -15.79 -31.53
N PHE A 482 -25.97 -15.00 -31.21
CA PHE A 482 -24.63 -15.09 -31.81
C PHE A 482 -23.60 -15.63 -30.83
N THR A 483 -23.96 -15.73 -29.55
CA THR A 483 -23.07 -16.21 -28.49
C THR A 483 -23.27 -17.71 -28.25
N ASP A 484 -22.22 -18.50 -28.39
CA ASP A 484 -22.22 -19.93 -28.07
C ASP A 484 -22.12 -20.14 -26.53
N TYR A 485 -23.28 -20.06 -25.90
CA TYR A 485 -23.41 -20.22 -24.45
C TYR A 485 -22.99 -21.60 -23.93
N GLU A 486 -23.17 -22.66 -24.72
CA GLU A 486 -22.75 -24.00 -24.34
C GLU A 486 -21.24 -24.11 -24.27
N SER A 487 -20.53 -23.56 -25.24
CA SER A 487 -19.07 -23.49 -25.25
C SER A 487 -18.53 -22.67 -24.09
N LEU A 488 -19.11 -21.50 -23.80
CA LEU A 488 -18.73 -20.67 -22.66
C LEU A 488 -18.96 -21.36 -21.32
N LYS A 489 -20.09 -22.07 -21.17
CA LYS A 489 -20.39 -22.84 -19.95
C LYS A 489 -19.40 -23.98 -19.76
N LYS A 490 -19.05 -24.68 -20.82
CA LYS A 490 -18.04 -25.74 -20.80
C LYS A 490 -16.66 -25.17 -20.43
N GLU A 491 -16.25 -24.06 -21.02
CA GLU A 491 -15.00 -23.35 -20.71
C GLU A 491 -14.95 -22.95 -19.23
N ASN A 492 -16.02 -22.32 -18.71
CA ASN A 492 -16.10 -21.94 -17.30
C ASN A 492 -15.98 -23.14 -16.35
N SER A 493 -16.58 -24.29 -16.72
CA SER A 493 -16.46 -25.54 -15.96
C SER A 493 -15.01 -26.03 -15.94
N ILE A 494 -14.30 -25.96 -17.08
CA ILE A 494 -12.88 -26.32 -17.18
C ILE A 494 -12.01 -25.35 -16.35
N GLN A 495 -12.28 -24.05 -16.41
CA GLN A 495 -11.55 -23.05 -15.62
C GLN A 495 -11.73 -23.30 -14.11
N LYS A 496 -12.95 -23.59 -13.63
CA LYS A 496 -13.22 -23.97 -12.24
C LYS A 496 -12.48 -25.22 -11.82
N ALA A 497 -12.47 -26.26 -12.67
CA ALA A 497 -11.71 -27.48 -12.41
C ALA A 497 -10.20 -27.21 -12.36
N THR A 498 -9.69 -26.38 -13.26
CA THR A 498 -8.28 -25.93 -13.28
C THR A 498 -7.91 -25.22 -11.98
N ILE A 499 -8.75 -24.30 -11.53
CA ILE A 499 -8.58 -23.59 -10.25
C ILE A 499 -8.57 -24.57 -9.09
N GLY A 500 -9.50 -25.54 -9.05
CA GLY A 500 -9.57 -26.59 -8.03
C GLY A 500 -8.28 -27.42 -7.96
N VAL A 501 -7.73 -27.84 -9.09
CA VAL A 501 -6.45 -28.57 -9.17
C VAL A 501 -5.29 -27.70 -8.68
N LYS A 502 -5.18 -26.45 -9.16
CA LYS A 502 -4.12 -25.52 -8.76
C LYS A 502 -4.18 -25.18 -7.27
N ASN A 503 -5.37 -25.06 -6.70
CA ASN A 503 -5.55 -24.80 -5.28
C ASN A 503 -5.15 -25.98 -4.39
N LYS A 504 -5.37 -27.21 -4.87
CA LYS A 504 -5.08 -28.43 -4.10
C LYS A 504 -3.62 -28.88 -4.23
N PHE A 505 -3.04 -28.76 -5.41
CA PHE A 505 -1.74 -29.36 -5.75
C PHE A 505 -0.65 -28.33 -6.10
N GLY A 506 -0.95 -27.03 -6.00
CA GLY A 506 -0.06 -25.93 -6.31
C GLY A 506 -0.30 -25.34 -7.72
N LYS A 507 0.10 -24.09 -7.90
CA LYS A 507 -0.19 -23.31 -9.12
C LYS A 507 0.43 -23.93 -10.39
N ASN A 508 1.53 -24.68 -10.28
CA ASN A 508 2.20 -25.35 -11.39
C ASN A 508 1.74 -26.80 -11.62
N ALA A 509 0.77 -27.31 -10.86
CA ALA A 509 0.25 -28.66 -11.03
C ALA A 509 -0.48 -28.87 -12.37
N LEU A 510 -1.01 -27.80 -12.95
CA LEU A 510 -1.63 -27.79 -14.27
C LEU A 510 -1.19 -26.53 -15.02
N ILE A 511 -0.47 -26.71 -16.13
CA ILE A 511 0.07 -25.67 -16.99
C ILE A 511 -0.35 -25.88 -18.43
N LYS A 512 -0.34 -24.82 -19.24
CA LYS A 512 -0.59 -24.92 -20.68
C LYS A 512 0.71 -25.15 -21.45
N GLY A 513 0.61 -25.72 -22.65
CA GLY A 513 1.80 -25.95 -23.49
C GLY A 513 2.58 -24.67 -23.81
N MET A 514 1.90 -23.51 -23.88
CA MET A 514 2.58 -22.21 -24.07
C MET A 514 3.48 -21.81 -22.89
N ASP A 515 3.19 -22.27 -21.67
CA ASP A 515 3.96 -21.97 -20.46
C ASP A 515 5.33 -22.71 -20.46
N LEU A 516 5.55 -23.63 -21.41
CA LEU A 516 6.80 -24.36 -21.63
C LEU A 516 7.62 -23.82 -22.82
N MET A 517 7.11 -22.80 -23.53
CA MET A 517 7.81 -22.21 -24.66
C MET A 517 9.01 -21.35 -24.20
N ASP A 518 9.99 -21.18 -25.12
CA ASP A 518 11.14 -20.30 -24.85
C ASP A 518 10.68 -18.87 -24.57
N GLY A 519 11.11 -18.33 -23.45
CA GLY A 519 10.73 -17.01 -22.96
C GLY A 519 9.45 -16.99 -22.12
N ALA A 520 8.78 -18.12 -21.90
CA ALA A 520 7.64 -18.21 -20.98
C ALA A 520 8.06 -17.93 -19.53
N THR A 521 7.18 -17.29 -18.75
CA THR A 521 7.45 -16.88 -17.35
C THR A 521 6.40 -17.38 -16.36
N ALA A 522 5.33 -18.02 -16.83
CA ALA A 522 4.20 -18.42 -15.98
C ALA A 522 4.62 -19.33 -14.83
N MET A 523 5.52 -20.29 -15.04
CA MET A 523 5.96 -21.21 -14.00
C MET A 523 6.75 -20.50 -12.89
N GLU A 524 7.65 -19.58 -13.24
CA GLU A 524 8.40 -18.77 -12.27
C GLU A 524 7.46 -17.80 -11.53
N ARG A 525 6.54 -17.17 -12.26
CA ARG A 525 5.56 -16.25 -11.68
C ARG A 525 4.63 -16.96 -10.69
N ASN A 526 4.27 -18.20 -10.95
CA ASN A 526 3.45 -19.02 -10.06
C ASN A 526 4.13 -19.33 -8.72
N GLN A 527 5.47 -19.26 -8.68
CA GLN A 527 6.30 -19.38 -7.47
C GLN A 527 6.58 -18.04 -6.79
N GLN A 528 5.78 -17.03 -7.08
CA GLN A 528 5.93 -15.70 -6.51
C GLN A 528 4.64 -15.26 -5.79
N ILE A 529 4.82 -14.53 -4.71
CA ILE A 529 3.77 -13.78 -4.00
C ILE A 529 4.14 -12.31 -4.12
N GLY A 530 3.20 -11.47 -4.66
CA GLY A 530 3.48 -10.05 -4.87
C GLY A 530 4.67 -9.75 -5.80
N GLY A 531 5.01 -10.68 -6.72
CA GLY A 531 6.13 -10.55 -7.64
C GLY A 531 7.51 -10.85 -7.04
N HIS A 532 7.58 -11.43 -5.84
CA HIS A 532 8.78 -11.85 -5.14
C HIS A 532 8.72 -13.35 -4.82
N LYS A 533 9.87 -13.96 -4.55
CA LYS A 533 9.96 -15.40 -4.23
C LYS A 533 9.06 -15.76 -3.04
N GLU A 534 8.37 -16.89 -3.19
CA GLU A 534 7.51 -17.47 -2.18
C GLU A 534 8.26 -17.90 -0.92
#